data_8091f862999cbd2e13747bddd5a77f96
#
_entry.id   8091f862999cbd2e13747bddd5a77f96
#
_cell.length_a   1.000
_cell.length_b   1.000
_cell.length_c   1.000
_cell.angle_alpha   90.00
_cell.angle_beta   90.00
_cell.angle_gamma   90.00
#
_symmetry.space_group_name_H-M   'P 1'
#
loop_
_entity.id
_entity.type
_entity.pdbx_description
1 polymer ?
#
loop_
_entity_poly.entity_id
_entity_poly.type
_entity_poly.pdbx_seq_one_letter_code
_entity_poly.pdbx_strand_id
1 'polypeptide(L)'
;AAIKQALDSIAANPGFVSMPNGDIAEQIKSGDVIAGISGVWDVMNVKEAWGENYGACKLPTYTVAGKEVQMSSFTGYKMMGVNSYSKNKEWACRLADWLTNQQNQELRFKEKNQGPSNSKAAESEEIKKVAAIQAIIAQSQYGTLQRVGNSYWDACKKFANTVLSGNNGGLSDQEVMDTLVNEITASAVK
;
A
#
# COMPACT_ATOMS: atom_id res chain seq x y z
N ALA A 1 -19.13 4.07 -13.52
CA ALA A 1 -19.34 2.89 -14.39
C ALA A 1 -18.02 2.38 -14.95
N ALA A 2 -17.30 3.11 -15.79
CA ALA A 2 -16.10 2.61 -16.50
C ALA A 2 -14.99 2.02 -15.57
N ILE A 3 -14.75 2.61 -14.41
CA ILE A 3 -13.79 2.08 -13.43
C ILE A 3 -14.25 0.72 -12.89
N LYS A 4 -15.54 0.59 -12.55
CA LYS A 4 -16.07 -0.70 -12.07
C LYS A 4 -15.96 -1.77 -13.15
N GLN A 5 -16.29 -1.48 -14.40
CA GLN A 5 -16.16 -2.41 -15.52
C GLN A 5 -14.70 -2.86 -15.72
N ALA A 6 -13.73 -1.96 -15.56
CA ALA A 6 -12.31 -2.31 -15.61
C ALA A 6 -11.92 -3.28 -14.46
N LEU A 7 -12.41 -3.05 -13.25
CA LEU A 7 -12.17 -3.92 -12.10
C LEU A 7 -12.87 -5.28 -12.24
N ASP A 8 -14.10 -5.31 -12.76
CA ASP A 8 -14.82 -6.54 -13.08
C ASP A 8 -14.04 -7.40 -14.10
N SER A 9 -13.46 -6.74 -15.11
CA SER A 9 -12.59 -7.40 -16.11
C SER A 9 -11.33 -8.00 -15.49
N ILE A 10 -10.72 -7.33 -14.53
CA ILE A 10 -9.57 -7.85 -13.79
C ILE A 10 -10.00 -9.05 -12.92
N ALA A 11 -11.11 -8.92 -12.18
CA ALA A 11 -11.61 -9.96 -11.29
C ALA A 11 -12.07 -11.22 -12.05
N ALA A 12 -12.53 -11.06 -13.29
CA ALA A 12 -12.94 -12.17 -14.16
C ALA A 12 -11.75 -12.94 -14.77
N ASN A 13 -10.52 -12.46 -14.61
CA ASN A 13 -9.34 -13.15 -15.12
C ASN A 13 -9.11 -14.45 -14.34
N PRO A 14 -8.97 -15.62 -15.00
CA PRO A 14 -8.77 -16.89 -14.31
C PRO A 14 -7.52 -16.98 -13.43
N GLY A 15 -6.51 -16.14 -13.73
CA GLY A 15 -5.29 -16.03 -12.93
C GLY A 15 -5.38 -15.02 -11.77
N PHE A 16 -6.52 -14.34 -11.61
CA PHE A 16 -6.71 -13.38 -10.53
C PHE A 16 -7.15 -14.09 -9.25
N VAL A 17 -6.42 -13.82 -8.15
CA VAL A 17 -6.76 -14.34 -6.82
C VAL A 17 -6.95 -13.16 -5.89
N SER A 18 -8.06 -13.14 -5.16
CA SER A 18 -8.33 -12.16 -4.12
C SER A 18 -8.33 -12.82 -2.75
N MET A 19 -7.61 -12.24 -1.82
CA MET A 19 -7.45 -12.78 -0.46
C MET A 19 -7.81 -11.73 0.60
N PRO A 20 -9.08 -11.36 0.72
CA PRO A 20 -9.51 -10.24 1.58
C PRO A 20 -9.25 -10.46 3.06
N ASN A 21 -9.07 -11.70 3.49
CA ASN A 21 -8.75 -12.08 4.88
C ASN A 21 -7.54 -13.01 4.95
N GLY A 22 -6.82 -13.18 3.84
CA GLY A 22 -5.67 -14.06 3.73
C GLY A 22 -4.36 -13.27 3.72
N ASP A 23 -3.28 -14.01 3.75
CA ASP A 23 -1.93 -13.48 3.64
C ASP A 23 -1.39 -13.74 2.24
N ILE A 24 -1.39 -12.71 1.40
CA ILE A 24 -0.86 -12.80 0.03
C ILE A 24 0.63 -13.16 0.03
N ALA A 25 1.38 -12.77 1.05
CA ALA A 25 2.80 -13.10 1.15
C ALA A 25 3.00 -14.62 1.31
N GLU A 26 2.17 -15.31 2.07
CA GLU A 26 2.24 -16.76 2.20
C GLU A 26 1.92 -17.48 0.88
N GLN A 27 0.96 -16.99 0.10
CA GLN A 27 0.64 -17.56 -1.21
C GLN A 27 1.76 -17.32 -2.25
N ILE A 28 2.43 -16.17 -2.16
CA ILE A 28 3.61 -15.90 -2.99
C ILE A 28 4.78 -16.81 -2.55
N LYS A 29 4.96 -17.03 -1.24
CA LYS A 29 6.00 -17.92 -0.71
C LYS A 29 5.80 -19.37 -1.15
N SER A 30 4.57 -19.88 -1.14
CA SER A 30 4.25 -21.24 -1.59
C SER A 30 4.37 -21.44 -3.10
N GLY A 31 4.37 -20.35 -3.87
CA GLY A 31 4.37 -20.40 -5.33
C GLY A 31 2.99 -20.51 -5.96
N ASP A 32 1.92 -20.48 -5.17
CA ASP A 32 0.54 -20.52 -5.67
C ASP A 32 0.17 -19.20 -6.39
N VAL A 33 0.80 -18.11 -5.99
CA VAL A 33 0.66 -16.78 -6.62
C VAL A 33 2.04 -16.25 -7.02
N ILE A 34 2.21 -15.96 -8.31
CA ILE A 34 3.48 -15.48 -8.86
C ILE A 34 3.74 -14.01 -8.52
N ALA A 35 2.70 -13.18 -8.49
CA ALA A 35 2.80 -11.76 -8.22
C ALA A 35 1.63 -11.26 -7.37
N GLY A 36 1.88 -10.35 -6.45
CA GLY A 36 0.85 -9.77 -5.59
C GLY A 36 1.07 -8.28 -5.34
N ILE A 37 -0.02 -7.57 -5.06
CA ILE A 37 0.02 -6.19 -4.58
C ILE A 37 0.10 -6.22 -3.06
N SER A 38 1.21 -5.72 -2.53
CA SER A 38 1.44 -5.65 -1.10
C SER A 38 2.32 -4.44 -0.73
N GLY A 39 2.77 -4.39 0.49
CA GLY A 39 3.65 -3.35 1.00
C GLY A 39 5.05 -3.88 1.35
N VAL A 40 5.93 -2.98 1.75
CA VAL A 40 7.32 -3.31 2.11
C VAL A 40 7.45 -4.24 3.32
N TRP A 41 6.38 -4.41 4.08
CA TRP A 41 6.37 -5.32 5.24
C TRP A 41 6.47 -6.80 4.84
N ASP A 42 6.10 -7.17 3.60
CA ASP A 42 6.17 -8.55 3.10
C ASP A 42 7.49 -8.87 2.39
N VAL A 43 8.31 -7.86 2.10
CA VAL A 43 9.55 -8.01 1.33
C VAL A 43 10.47 -9.08 1.91
N MET A 44 10.66 -9.08 3.24
CA MET A 44 11.56 -10.02 3.89
C MET A 44 11.10 -11.46 3.70
N ASN A 45 9.82 -11.72 3.93
CA ASN A 45 9.24 -13.05 3.82
C ASN A 45 9.31 -13.59 2.39
N VAL A 46 8.98 -12.74 1.41
CA VAL A 46 8.99 -13.13 -0.01
C VAL A 46 10.43 -13.32 -0.50
N LYS A 47 11.35 -12.44 -0.11
CA LYS A 47 12.77 -12.54 -0.48
C LYS A 47 13.43 -13.77 0.14
N GLU A 48 13.08 -14.14 1.37
CA GLU A 48 13.58 -15.36 2.00
C GLU A 48 13.19 -16.61 1.21
N ALA A 49 11.96 -16.65 0.69
CA ALA A 49 11.47 -17.79 -0.09
C ALA A 49 12.04 -17.86 -1.51
N TRP A 50 12.23 -16.73 -2.18
CA TRP A 50 12.57 -16.68 -3.61
C TRP A 50 13.99 -16.23 -3.92
N GLY A 51 14.75 -15.73 -2.92
CA GLY A 51 16.16 -15.34 -3.07
C GLY A 51 16.37 -14.35 -4.24
N GLU A 52 17.21 -14.72 -5.16
CA GLU A 52 17.54 -13.93 -6.36
C GLU A 52 16.39 -13.82 -7.38
N ASN A 53 15.37 -14.68 -7.27
CA ASN A 53 14.18 -14.62 -8.12
C ASN A 53 13.13 -13.61 -7.61
N TYR A 54 13.38 -12.96 -6.46
CA TYR A 54 12.53 -11.91 -5.95
C TYR A 54 12.66 -10.64 -6.79
N GLY A 55 11.52 -10.05 -7.13
CA GLY A 55 11.43 -8.76 -7.80
C GLY A 55 10.37 -7.85 -7.17
N ALA A 56 10.52 -6.56 -7.35
CA ALA A 56 9.51 -5.57 -6.98
C ALA A 56 9.48 -4.43 -8.00
N CYS A 57 8.29 -3.94 -8.31
CA CYS A 57 8.08 -2.81 -9.20
C CYS A 57 6.95 -1.91 -8.70
N LYS A 58 6.78 -0.74 -9.29
CA LYS A 58 5.60 0.10 -9.03
C LYS A 58 4.33 -0.65 -9.42
N LEU A 59 3.18 -0.19 -8.93
CA LEU A 59 1.87 -0.74 -9.29
C LEU A 59 1.67 -0.74 -10.82
N PRO A 60 0.95 -1.73 -11.35
CA PRO A 60 0.69 -1.81 -12.78
C PRO A 60 -0.26 -0.70 -13.25
N THR A 61 -0.38 -0.58 -14.56
CA THR A 61 -1.46 0.15 -15.21
C THR A 61 -2.68 -0.75 -15.41
N TYR A 62 -3.82 -0.15 -15.64
CA TYR A 62 -5.05 -0.83 -16.05
C TYR A 62 -5.81 0.01 -17.08
N THR A 63 -6.63 -0.63 -17.88
CA THR A 63 -7.36 0.05 -18.95
C THR A 63 -8.75 0.48 -18.49
N VAL A 64 -9.06 1.76 -18.63
CA VAL A 64 -10.38 2.34 -18.36
C VAL A 64 -10.87 3.06 -19.60
N ALA A 65 -12.00 2.67 -20.16
CA ALA A 65 -12.59 3.28 -21.36
C ALA A 65 -11.56 3.42 -22.51
N GLY A 66 -10.76 2.40 -22.73
CA GLY A 66 -9.74 2.38 -23.80
C GLY A 66 -8.47 3.20 -23.51
N LYS A 67 -8.33 3.75 -22.31
CA LYS A 67 -7.13 4.49 -21.89
C LYS A 67 -6.39 3.74 -20.80
N GLU A 68 -5.07 3.69 -20.93
CA GLU A 68 -4.21 3.13 -19.91
C GLU A 68 -4.05 4.12 -18.75
N VAL A 69 -4.29 3.66 -17.53
CA VAL A 69 -4.25 4.46 -16.31
C VAL A 69 -3.31 3.80 -15.31
N GLN A 70 -2.37 4.57 -14.78
CA GLN A 70 -1.49 4.09 -13.71
C GLN A 70 -2.26 3.97 -12.39
N MET A 71 -2.16 2.82 -11.73
CA MET A 71 -2.73 2.67 -10.39
C MET A 71 -2.10 3.64 -9.40
N SER A 72 -2.94 4.31 -8.64
CA SER A 72 -2.54 5.18 -7.52
C SER A 72 -2.41 4.39 -6.22
N SER A 73 -1.66 4.93 -5.29
CA SER A 73 -1.53 4.40 -3.93
C SER A 73 -1.71 5.50 -2.90
N PHE A 74 -1.98 5.13 -1.66
CA PHE A 74 -1.77 6.06 -0.57
C PHE A 74 -0.28 6.19 -0.26
N THR A 75 0.13 7.41 0.09
CA THR A 75 1.42 7.71 0.70
C THR A 75 1.21 8.15 2.14
N GLY A 76 2.15 7.80 2.99
CA GLY A 76 2.13 8.22 4.39
C GLY A 76 3.48 7.96 5.04
N TYR A 77 3.65 8.54 6.22
CA TYR A 77 4.85 8.40 7.04
C TYR A 77 4.47 7.91 8.43
N LYS A 78 5.25 6.99 8.97
CA LYS A 78 5.20 6.69 10.40
C LYS A 78 5.94 7.78 11.14
N MET A 79 5.28 8.43 12.07
CA MET A 79 5.80 9.57 12.81
C MET A 79 5.99 9.23 14.28
N MET A 80 6.98 9.86 14.92
CA MET A 80 7.14 9.85 16.36
C MET A 80 6.55 11.14 16.91
N GLY A 81 5.49 11.02 17.73
CA GLY A 81 4.84 12.15 18.39
C GLY A 81 5.18 12.20 19.87
N VAL A 82 5.28 13.41 20.41
CA VAL A 82 5.42 13.64 21.84
C VAL A 82 4.08 14.05 22.43
N ASN A 83 3.62 13.32 23.43
CA ASN A 83 2.37 13.62 24.11
C ASN A 83 2.47 14.99 24.82
N SER A 84 1.52 15.88 24.53
CA SER A 84 1.46 17.23 25.14
C SER A 84 1.30 17.21 26.67
N TYR A 85 0.78 16.15 27.25
CA TYR A 85 0.63 15.96 28.70
C TYR A 85 1.86 15.33 29.36
N SER A 86 2.90 14.97 28.61
CA SER A 86 4.14 14.43 29.20
C SER A 86 4.76 15.41 30.20
N LYS A 87 5.12 14.88 31.36
CA LYS A 87 5.88 15.65 32.37
C LYS A 87 7.37 15.79 32.02
N ASN A 88 7.85 14.98 31.07
CA ASN A 88 9.25 14.92 30.64
C ASN A 88 9.37 15.27 29.15
N LYS A 89 8.75 16.37 28.69
CA LYS A 89 8.66 16.74 27.28
C LYS A 89 10.02 16.85 26.60
N GLU A 90 10.99 17.46 27.29
CA GLU A 90 12.34 17.61 26.74
C GLU A 90 12.99 16.26 26.42
N TRP A 91 12.95 15.33 27.36
CA TRP A 91 13.47 13.98 27.13
C TRP A 91 12.68 13.21 26.08
N ALA A 92 11.37 13.38 26.02
CA ALA A 92 10.53 12.76 24.99
C ALA A 92 10.84 13.32 23.59
N CYS A 93 11.09 14.62 23.46
CA CYS A 93 11.54 15.23 22.20
C CYS A 93 12.93 14.70 21.79
N ARG A 94 13.88 14.63 22.70
CA ARG A 94 15.20 14.05 22.42
C ARG A 94 15.12 12.60 21.99
N LEU A 95 14.26 11.80 22.61
CA LEU A 95 14.02 10.42 22.22
C LEU A 95 13.38 10.33 20.82
N ALA A 96 12.39 11.17 20.52
CA ALA A 96 11.76 11.20 19.20
C ALA A 96 12.77 11.57 18.10
N ASP A 97 13.60 12.59 18.34
CA ASP A 97 14.68 12.99 17.43
C ASP A 97 15.69 11.84 17.24
N TRP A 98 16.16 11.24 18.34
CA TRP A 98 17.07 10.11 18.29
C TRP A 98 16.51 8.94 17.49
N LEU A 99 15.24 8.57 17.69
CA LEU A 99 14.57 7.48 16.98
C LEU A 99 14.42 7.76 15.47
N THR A 100 14.39 9.02 15.06
CA THR A 100 14.14 9.43 13.67
C THR A 100 15.37 10.04 12.98
N ASN A 101 16.52 10.13 13.66
CA ASN A 101 17.74 10.64 13.06
C ASN A 101 18.29 9.73 11.95
N GLN A 102 19.19 10.24 11.15
CA GLN A 102 19.78 9.52 10.01
C GLN A 102 20.35 8.17 10.42
N GLN A 103 21.20 8.15 11.44
CA GLN A 103 21.92 6.95 11.88
C GLN A 103 20.97 5.81 12.29
N ASN A 104 19.92 6.12 13.05
CA ASN A 104 18.94 5.12 13.45
C ASN A 104 18.02 4.68 12.30
N GLN A 105 17.79 5.53 11.31
CA GLN A 105 17.07 5.12 10.10
C GLN A 105 17.92 4.20 9.22
N GLU A 106 19.21 4.45 9.08
CA GLU A 106 20.15 3.55 8.41
C GLU A 106 20.26 2.18 9.13
N LEU A 107 20.34 2.20 10.46
CA LEU A 107 20.34 0.97 11.26
C LEU A 107 19.03 0.19 11.06
N ARG A 108 17.88 0.85 11.09
CA ARG A 108 16.57 0.22 10.88
C ARG A 108 16.44 -0.36 9.47
N PHE A 109 16.98 0.31 8.48
CA PHE A 109 17.06 -0.24 7.13
C PHE A 109 17.90 -1.54 7.13
N LYS A 110 19.08 -1.50 7.70
CA LYS A 110 19.99 -2.65 7.75
C LYS A 110 19.38 -3.86 8.48
N GLU A 111 18.71 -3.64 9.61
CA GLU A 111 18.16 -4.70 10.46
C GLU A 111 16.76 -5.17 10.05
N LYS A 112 15.97 -4.31 9.40
CA LYS A 112 14.54 -4.53 9.14
C LYS A 112 14.12 -4.25 7.70
N ASN A 113 15.02 -3.87 6.81
CA ASN A 113 14.74 -3.42 5.43
C ASN A 113 13.66 -2.32 5.33
N GLN A 114 13.50 -1.51 6.38
CA GLN A 114 12.57 -0.39 6.35
C GLN A 114 13.25 0.81 5.70
N GLY A 115 12.73 1.24 4.54
CA GLY A 115 13.26 2.38 3.82
C GLY A 115 13.23 3.65 4.67
N PRO A 116 14.33 4.43 4.69
CA PRO A 116 14.40 5.67 5.45
C PRO A 116 13.60 6.78 4.78
N SER A 117 13.00 7.65 5.61
CA SER A 117 12.43 8.93 5.17
C SER A 117 13.44 10.07 5.20
N ASN A 118 14.58 9.88 5.85
CA ASN A 118 15.69 10.83 5.84
C ASN A 118 16.36 10.83 4.47
N SER A 119 16.44 12.00 3.82
CA SER A 119 16.96 12.13 2.45
C SER A 119 18.42 11.67 2.34
N LYS A 120 19.27 12.02 3.31
CA LYS A 120 20.68 11.60 3.30
C LYS A 120 20.84 10.10 3.45
N ALA A 121 20.04 9.46 4.32
CA ALA A 121 20.05 8.01 4.46
C ALA A 121 19.55 7.33 3.17
N ALA A 122 18.51 7.88 2.53
CA ALA A 122 17.96 7.36 1.29
C ALA A 122 18.93 7.44 0.08
N GLU A 123 19.91 8.32 0.13
CA GLU A 123 20.93 8.49 -0.91
C GLU A 123 22.03 7.42 -0.89
N SER A 124 22.08 6.56 0.14
CA SER A 124 23.11 5.52 0.20
C SER A 124 22.99 4.53 -0.97
N GLU A 125 24.12 4.11 -1.54
CA GLU A 125 24.15 3.18 -2.66
C GLU A 125 23.58 1.80 -2.30
N GLU A 126 23.62 1.42 -1.04
CA GLU A 126 23.02 0.19 -0.54
C GLU A 126 21.50 0.24 -0.63
N ILE A 127 20.91 1.35 -0.20
CA ILE A 127 19.45 1.56 -0.23
C ILE A 127 18.93 1.68 -1.65
N LYS A 128 19.64 2.39 -2.52
CA LYS A 128 19.28 2.56 -3.94
C LYS A 128 19.23 1.22 -4.70
N LYS A 129 19.93 0.19 -4.28
CA LYS A 129 19.93 -1.13 -4.92
C LYS A 129 18.76 -2.03 -4.50
N VAL A 130 17.98 -1.65 -3.49
CA VAL A 130 16.87 -2.47 -3.00
C VAL A 130 15.65 -2.31 -3.90
N ALA A 131 15.25 -3.37 -4.60
CA ALA A 131 14.15 -3.37 -5.56
C ALA A 131 12.85 -2.81 -4.98
N ALA A 132 12.47 -3.18 -3.76
CA ALA A 132 11.26 -2.67 -3.10
C ALA A 132 11.31 -1.16 -2.86
N ILE A 133 12.46 -0.61 -2.51
CA ILE A 133 12.62 0.83 -2.30
C ILE A 133 12.54 1.57 -3.64
N GLN A 134 13.16 1.04 -4.69
CA GLN A 134 13.02 1.59 -6.03
C GLN A 134 11.56 1.56 -6.51
N ALA A 135 10.83 0.49 -6.22
CA ALA A 135 9.42 0.40 -6.53
C ALA A 135 8.58 1.49 -5.83
N ILE A 136 8.85 1.75 -4.53
CA ILE A 136 8.18 2.82 -3.77
C ILE A 136 8.54 4.20 -4.34
N ILE A 137 9.79 4.46 -4.64
CA ILE A 137 10.23 5.73 -5.23
C ILE A 137 9.52 5.95 -6.58
N ALA A 138 9.48 4.92 -7.44
CA ALA A 138 8.80 4.98 -8.72
C ALA A 138 7.27 5.16 -8.58
N GLN A 139 6.67 4.61 -7.52
CA GLN A 139 5.25 4.74 -7.23
C GLN A 139 4.90 6.10 -6.59
N SER A 140 5.82 6.75 -5.90
CA SER A 140 5.55 7.95 -5.09
C SER A 140 4.91 9.11 -5.88
N GLN A 141 5.28 9.26 -7.16
CA GLN A 141 4.68 10.27 -8.04
C GLN A 141 3.19 10.04 -8.35
N TYR A 142 2.70 8.83 -8.11
CA TYR A 142 1.29 8.43 -8.27
C TYR A 142 0.59 8.25 -6.93
N GLY A 143 1.24 8.67 -5.86
CA GLY A 143 0.72 8.55 -4.51
C GLY A 143 -0.09 9.77 -4.08
N THR A 144 -1.08 9.52 -3.24
CA THR A 144 -1.91 10.57 -2.59
C THR A 144 -1.82 10.41 -1.09
N LEU A 145 -1.68 11.52 -0.37
CA LEU A 145 -1.66 11.49 1.10
C LEU A 145 -2.99 10.93 1.63
N GLN A 146 -2.90 9.90 2.47
CA GLN A 146 -4.08 9.33 3.11
C GLN A 146 -4.69 10.34 4.09
N ARG A 147 -5.93 10.73 3.82
CA ARG A 147 -6.73 11.66 4.65
C ARG A 147 -8.07 11.05 5.09
N VAL A 148 -8.16 9.74 5.05
CA VAL A 148 -9.37 8.99 5.40
C VAL A 148 -9.15 8.20 6.69
N GLY A 149 -10.21 8.03 7.46
CA GLY A 149 -10.22 7.22 8.69
C GLY A 149 -10.34 5.73 8.41
N ASN A 150 -10.39 4.92 9.48
CA ASN A 150 -10.44 3.46 9.37
C ASN A 150 -11.70 2.95 8.66
N SER A 151 -12.84 3.63 8.78
CA SER A 151 -14.09 3.29 8.09
C SER A 151 -14.01 3.31 6.56
N TYR A 152 -13.00 3.98 6.00
CA TYR A 152 -12.67 3.91 4.58
C TYR A 152 -12.49 2.46 4.11
N TRP A 153 -11.78 1.66 4.88
CA TRP A 153 -11.46 0.28 4.52
C TRP A 153 -12.69 -0.62 4.51
N ASP A 154 -13.68 -0.35 5.35
CA ASP A 154 -14.93 -1.10 5.36
C ASP A 154 -15.74 -0.86 4.07
N ALA A 155 -15.82 0.39 3.61
CA ALA A 155 -16.44 0.75 2.33
C ALA A 155 -15.73 0.09 1.16
N CYS A 156 -14.40 0.13 1.13
CA CYS A 156 -13.59 -0.52 0.09
C CYS A 156 -13.77 -2.04 0.09
N LYS A 157 -13.86 -2.68 1.27
CA LYS A 157 -14.06 -4.13 1.38
C LYS A 157 -15.43 -4.55 0.85
N LYS A 158 -16.50 -3.80 1.16
CA LYS A 158 -17.83 -4.04 0.60
C LYS A 158 -17.83 -3.94 -0.92
N PHE A 159 -17.22 -2.87 -1.45
CA PHE A 159 -17.10 -2.67 -2.88
C PHE A 159 -16.30 -3.82 -3.55
N ALA A 160 -15.16 -4.22 -2.97
CA ALA A 160 -14.37 -5.32 -3.49
C ALA A 160 -15.18 -6.63 -3.53
N ASN A 161 -15.96 -6.92 -2.51
CA ASN A 161 -16.84 -8.11 -2.50
C ASN A 161 -17.91 -8.04 -3.60
N THR A 162 -18.45 -6.85 -3.90
CA THR A 162 -19.39 -6.65 -5.01
C THR A 162 -18.72 -6.96 -6.35
N VAL A 163 -17.51 -6.46 -6.58
CA VAL A 163 -16.73 -6.74 -7.80
C VAL A 163 -16.41 -8.24 -7.92
N LEU A 164 -15.94 -8.87 -6.84
CA LEU A 164 -15.55 -10.27 -6.84
C LEU A 164 -16.71 -11.23 -7.06
N SER A 165 -17.88 -10.91 -6.51
CA SER A 165 -19.10 -11.73 -6.70
C SER A 165 -19.75 -11.53 -8.06
N GLY A 166 -19.43 -10.46 -8.77
CA GLY A 166 -20.14 -10.04 -9.99
C GLY A 166 -21.61 -9.69 -9.75
N ASN A 167 -22.01 -9.50 -8.47
CA ASN A 167 -23.40 -9.23 -8.09
C ASN A 167 -23.55 -7.84 -7.52
N ASN A 168 -24.13 -6.95 -8.31
CA ASN A 168 -24.40 -5.57 -7.93
C ASN A 168 -25.65 -5.39 -7.03
N GLY A 169 -26.37 -6.47 -6.67
CA GLY A 169 -27.59 -6.36 -5.88
C GLY A 169 -28.73 -5.63 -6.60
N GLY A 170 -28.78 -5.69 -7.93
CA GLY A 170 -29.74 -4.98 -8.77
C GLY A 170 -29.39 -3.53 -9.10
N LEU A 171 -28.25 -3.02 -8.62
CA LEU A 171 -27.76 -1.69 -8.92
C LEU A 171 -27.01 -1.63 -10.26
N SER A 172 -27.04 -0.51 -10.92
CA SER A 172 -26.15 -0.23 -12.05
C SER A 172 -24.70 -0.03 -11.57
N ASP A 173 -23.73 -0.17 -12.46
CA ASP A 173 -22.30 0.07 -12.15
C ASP A 173 -22.08 1.50 -11.60
N GLN A 174 -22.84 2.48 -12.07
CA GLN A 174 -22.72 3.84 -11.58
C GLN A 174 -23.22 3.96 -10.14
N GLU A 175 -24.38 3.38 -9.82
CA GLU A 175 -24.93 3.39 -8.46
C GLU A 175 -24.02 2.68 -7.47
N VAL A 176 -23.36 1.58 -7.87
CA VAL A 176 -22.34 0.90 -7.05
C VAL A 176 -21.16 1.83 -6.76
N MET A 177 -20.67 2.56 -7.78
CA MET A 177 -19.58 3.52 -7.60
C MET A 177 -19.99 4.72 -6.74
N ASP A 178 -21.21 5.24 -6.92
CA ASP A 178 -21.74 6.35 -6.13
C ASP A 178 -21.91 5.94 -4.66
N THR A 179 -22.32 4.69 -4.41
CA THR A 179 -22.40 4.12 -3.05
C THR A 179 -21.03 4.09 -2.40
N LEU A 180 -19.99 3.61 -3.10
CA LEU A 180 -18.61 3.61 -2.60
C LEU A 180 -18.15 5.03 -2.25
N VAL A 181 -18.33 5.98 -3.16
CA VAL A 181 -17.92 7.39 -2.97
C VAL A 181 -18.63 7.99 -1.75
N ASN A 182 -19.93 7.77 -1.62
CA ASN A 182 -20.72 8.27 -0.49
C ASN A 182 -20.26 7.69 0.85
N GLU A 183 -20.02 6.37 0.92
CA GLU A 183 -19.52 5.72 2.14
C GLU A 183 -18.10 6.21 2.51
N ILE A 184 -17.20 6.37 1.54
CA ILE A 184 -15.87 6.93 1.77
C ILE A 184 -15.93 8.37 2.25
N THR A 185 -16.78 9.20 1.61
CA THR A 185 -16.92 10.62 1.95
C THR A 185 -17.54 10.79 3.35
N ALA A 186 -18.49 9.95 3.71
CA ALA A 186 -19.06 9.94 5.06
C ALA A 186 -18.04 9.58 6.14
N SER A 187 -17.03 8.80 5.78
CA SER A 187 -15.95 8.34 6.68
C SER A 187 -14.74 9.28 6.69
N ALA A 188 -14.70 10.30 5.85
CA ALA A 188 -13.57 11.23 5.79
C ALA A 188 -13.42 12.01 7.09
N VAL A 189 -12.20 12.16 7.56
CA VAL A 189 -11.88 13.02 8.70
C VAL A 189 -12.03 14.48 8.23
N LYS A 190 -12.92 15.22 8.88
CA LYS A 190 -13.13 16.66 8.62
C LYS A 190 -12.04 17.49 9.28
#